data_95475dad78acb00663be2d0212fd2c3a
#
_entry.id   95475dad78acb00663be2d0212fd2c3a
#
_cell.length_a   1.000
_cell.length_b   1.000
_cell.length_c   1.000
_cell.angle_alpha   90.00
_cell.angle_beta   90.00
_cell.angle_gamma   90.00
#
_symmetry.space_group_name_H-M   'P 1'
#
loop_
_entity.id
_entity.type
_entity.pdbx_description
1 polymer ?
#
loop_
_entity_poly.entity_id
_entity_poly.type
_entity_poly.pdbx_seq_one_letter_code
_entity_poly.pdbx_strand_id
1 'polypeptide(L)'
;MDVSDYHHFDPVVVLDQVCEVIDHHPGFEIHWAQKLGADADIRPIGAAATLVFQRWERSGLLPQISRHSAALLATAILDNTLNFTGKMTASLDIWAYEVLARRAGLTADWPQRYFSECQAAIEADLEVALAADMKHMTATRNLPQLIAQMTVWDAQGLLQRHHAAIEQWLAAQGEDWLLNAISIRERKSYWLAEPSLSQQKLSLLLSLDWQGTQAVLGRAMQRKELVKLALAAAREDLSVRGKAVCC
;
A
#
# COMPACT_ATOMS: atom_id res chain seq x y z
N MET A 1 -0.42 4.30 -15.83
CA MET A 1 -0.99 5.01 -14.67
C MET A 1 -0.76 4.17 -13.42
N ASP A 2 -0.44 4.81 -12.30
CA ASP A 2 -0.14 4.19 -10.98
C ASP A 2 1.13 3.31 -10.95
N VAL A 3 2.01 3.53 -11.90
CA VAL A 3 3.35 2.95 -11.96
C VAL A 3 4.24 3.86 -12.81
N SER A 4 5.39 4.28 -12.26
CA SER A 4 6.42 5.06 -12.96
C SER A 4 7.74 4.32 -13.05
N ASP A 5 7.96 3.29 -12.24
CA ASP A 5 9.11 2.42 -12.36
C ASP A 5 8.96 1.52 -13.59
N TYR A 6 9.65 1.86 -14.67
CA TYR A 6 9.56 1.13 -15.94
C TYR A 6 10.13 -0.29 -15.86
N HIS A 7 10.86 -0.66 -14.82
CA HIS A 7 11.30 -2.04 -14.58
C HIS A 7 10.14 -2.95 -14.13
N HIS A 8 9.04 -2.34 -13.70
CA HIS A 8 7.81 -3.03 -13.29
C HIS A 8 6.69 -2.94 -14.33
N PHE A 9 6.99 -2.39 -15.52
CA PHE A 9 6.00 -2.37 -16.59
C PHE A 9 5.76 -3.77 -17.14
N ASP A 10 4.51 -4.03 -17.49
CA ASP A 10 4.16 -5.25 -18.23
C ASP A 10 4.96 -5.32 -19.53
N PRO A 11 5.46 -6.51 -19.94
CA PRO A 11 6.21 -6.67 -21.17
C PRO A 11 5.50 -6.22 -22.45
N VAL A 12 4.18 -6.09 -22.41
CA VAL A 12 3.40 -5.53 -23.54
C VAL A 12 3.65 -4.03 -23.73
N VAL A 13 4.14 -3.31 -22.69
CA VAL A 13 4.39 -1.87 -22.75
C VAL A 13 5.69 -1.58 -23.51
N VAL A 14 5.57 -0.93 -24.65
CA VAL A 14 6.72 -0.42 -25.41
C VAL A 14 7.10 0.95 -24.86
N LEU A 15 8.25 1.05 -24.19
CA LEU A 15 8.69 2.27 -23.47
C LEU A 15 8.71 3.52 -24.35
N ASP A 16 9.10 3.38 -25.62
CA ASP A 16 9.17 4.53 -26.55
C ASP A 16 7.79 4.99 -27.04
N GLN A 17 6.75 4.21 -26.80
CA GLN A 17 5.36 4.56 -27.11
C GLN A 17 4.60 5.12 -25.88
N VAL A 18 5.25 5.18 -24.72
CA VAL A 18 4.65 5.82 -23.54
C VAL A 18 4.58 7.31 -23.79
N CYS A 19 3.37 7.85 -23.84
CA CYS A 19 3.09 9.26 -24.10
C CYS A 19 2.67 10.04 -22.84
N GLU A 20 2.30 9.35 -21.76
CA GLU A 20 1.88 9.97 -20.52
C GLU A 20 2.15 9.05 -19.33
N VAL A 21 2.57 9.64 -18.19
CA VAL A 21 2.73 8.93 -16.92
C VAL A 21 2.02 9.72 -15.81
N ILE A 22 1.10 9.05 -15.11
CA ILE A 22 0.43 9.58 -13.91
C ILE A 22 0.71 8.61 -12.78
N ASP A 23 1.42 9.06 -11.74
CA ASP A 23 1.79 8.19 -10.62
C ASP A 23 1.94 8.98 -9.31
N HIS A 24 1.87 8.27 -8.19
CA HIS A 24 2.11 8.82 -6.86
C HIS A 24 3.31 8.16 -6.13
N HIS A 25 4.00 7.25 -6.79
CA HIS A 25 5.20 6.61 -6.25
C HIS A 25 6.45 7.43 -6.61
N PRO A 26 7.33 7.76 -5.64
CA PRO A 26 8.54 8.53 -5.90
C PRO A 26 9.64 7.67 -6.54
N GLY A 27 10.56 8.36 -7.24
CA GLY A 27 11.83 7.77 -7.70
C GLY A 27 12.10 7.91 -9.20
N PHE A 28 11.08 8.14 -10.02
CA PHE A 28 11.21 8.23 -11.47
C PHE A 28 10.78 9.59 -12.05
N GLU A 29 10.55 10.59 -11.19
CA GLU A 29 10.06 11.91 -11.58
C GLU A 29 10.98 12.58 -12.61
N ILE A 30 12.31 12.56 -12.36
CA ILE A 30 13.30 13.17 -13.25
C ILE A 30 13.35 12.46 -14.58
N HIS A 31 13.36 11.13 -14.57
CA HIS A 31 13.41 10.32 -15.80
C HIS A 31 12.24 10.65 -16.73
N TRP A 32 11.02 10.63 -16.20
CA TRP A 32 9.83 10.87 -16.99
C TRP A 32 9.64 12.35 -17.36
N ALA A 33 10.02 13.27 -16.47
CA ALA A 33 10.00 14.70 -16.82
C ALA A 33 10.94 15.04 -17.98
N GLN A 34 12.11 14.40 -18.07
CA GLN A 34 13.03 14.55 -19.19
C GLN A 34 12.45 13.98 -20.49
N LYS A 35 11.73 12.86 -20.42
CA LYS A 35 11.18 12.16 -21.59
C LYS A 35 9.86 12.75 -22.07
N LEU A 36 8.96 13.14 -21.17
CA LEU A 36 7.57 13.48 -21.46
C LEU A 36 7.22 14.94 -21.10
N GLY A 37 8.10 15.65 -20.40
CA GLY A 37 7.82 17.04 -19.98
C GLY A 37 6.56 17.14 -19.12
N ALA A 38 5.58 17.91 -19.55
CA ALA A 38 4.33 18.18 -18.83
C ALA A 38 3.39 16.96 -18.76
N ASP A 39 3.62 15.93 -19.58
CA ASP A 39 2.81 14.71 -19.59
C ASP A 39 3.28 13.69 -18.55
N ALA A 40 4.32 14.02 -17.76
CA ALA A 40 4.73 13.28 -16.57
C ALA A 40 4.18 13.96 -15.31
N ASP A 41 3.09 13.42 -14.75
CA ASP A 41 2.50 13.90 -13.49
C ASP A 41 2.76 12.88 -12.37
N ILE A 42 3.92 13.01 -11.72
CA ILE A 42 4.34 12.13 -10.63
C ILE A 42 4.49 12.98 -9.37
N ARG A 43 3.60 12.80 -8.40
CA ARG A 43 3.55 13.62 -7.18
C ARG A 43 3.27 12.80 -5.93
N PRO A 44 3.90 13.13 -4.78
CA PRO A 44 3.66 12.46 -3.51
C PRO A 44 2.27 12.84 -2.96
N ILE A 45 1.25 12.06 -3.32
CA ILE A 45 -0.13 12.20 -2.90
C ILE A 45 -0.69 10.82 -2.51
N GLY A 46 -1.87 10.76 -1.88
CA GLY A 46 -2.46 9.52 -1.39
C GLY A 46 -2.82 8.52 -2.50
N ALA A 47 -3.28 9.00 -3.66
CA ALA A 47 -3.71 8.15 -4.76
C ALA A 47 -3.43 8.79 -6.14
N ALA A 48 -2.98 7.99 -7.11
CA ALA A 48 -2.87 8.43 -8.51
C ALA A 48 -4.25 8.82 -9.08
N ALA A 49 -5.33 8.22 -8.62
CA ALA A 49 -6.69 8.57 -9.01
C ALA A 49 -7.05 10.04 -8.69
N THR A 50 -6.43 10.64 -7.65
CA THR A 50 -6.57 12.06 -7.35
C THR A 50 -5.94 12.94 -8.42
N LEU A 51 -4.82 12.52 -9.01
CA LEU A 51 -4.18 13.23 -10.13
C LEU A 51 -5.05 13.14 -11.40
N VAL A 52 -5.66 11.99 -11.63
CA VAL A 52 -6.63 11.82 -12.73
C VAL A 52 -7.83 12.75 -12.54
N PHE A 53 -8.40 12.80 -11.32
CA PHE A 53 -9.47 13.74 -11.00
C PHE A 53 -9.06 15.20 -11.32
N GLN A 54 -7.87 15.63 -10.93
CA GLN A 54 -7.37 16.97 -11.22
C GLN A 54 -7.25 17.25 -12.74
N ARG A 55 -6.91 16.24 -13.56
CA ARG A 55 -6.90 16.40 -15.02
C ARG A 55 -8.29 16.65 -15.57
N TRP A 56 -9.29 15.91 -15.11
CA TRP A 56 -10.69 16.14 -15.47
C TRP A 56 -11.14 17.55 -15.09
N GLU A 57 -10.75 18.00 -13.90
CA GLU A 57 -11.08 19.34 -13.40
C GLU A 57 -10.44 20.45 -14.24
N ARG A 58 -9.12 20.38 -14.45
CA ARG A 58 -8.36 21.37 -15.23
C ARG A 58 -8.82 21.46 -16.70
N SER A 59 -9.26 20.35 -17.25
CA SER A 59 -9.81 20.30 -18.62
C SER A 59 -11.24 20.82 -18.72
N GLY A 60 -11.89 21.18 -17.60
CA GLY A 60 -13.30 21.59 -17.58
C GLY A 60 -14.29 20.47 -17.90
N LEU A 61 -13.83 19.21 -17.91
CA LEU A 61 -14.61 18.03 -18.29
C LEU A 61 -15.26 17.33 -17.10
N LEU A 62 -14.98 17.74 -15.87
CA LEU A 62 -15.52 17.12 -14.66
C LEU A 62 -17.06 17.00 -14.66
N PRO A 63 -17.86 17.97 -15.18
CA PRO A 63 -19.31 17.80 -15.30
C PRO A 63 -19.74 16.66 -16.23
N GLN A 64 -18.87 16.21 -17.13
CA GLN A 64 -19.14 15.16 -18.11
C GLN A 64 -18.76 13.76 -17.62
N ILE A 65 -18.03 13.66 -16.47
CA ILE A 65 -17.63 12.37 -15.94
C ILE A 65 -18.87 11.49 -15.68
N SER A 66 -18.83 10.25 -16.15
CA SER A 66 -19.92 9.29 -15.89
C SER A 66 -20.02 8.95 -14.40
N ARG A 67 -21.21 8.55 -13.95
CA ARG A 67 -21.37 8.06 -12.57
C ARG A 67 -20.45 6.88 -12.27
N HIS A 68 -20.24 6.00 -13.26
CA HIS A 68 -19.37 4.83 -13.16
C HIS A 68 -17.89 5.22 -12.97
N SER A 69 -17.39 6.10 -13.85
CA SER A 69 -16.01 6.59 -13.74
C SER A 69 -15.76 7.35 -12.44
N ALA A 70 -16.75 8.14 -12.01
CA ALA A 70 -16.67 8.84 -10.73
C ALA A 70 -16.62 7.86 -9.54
N ALA A 71 -17.43 6.78 -9.57
CA ALA A 71 -17.41 5.75 -8.54
C ALA A 71 -16.06 5.01 -8.49
N LEU A 72 -15.50 4.64 -9.65
CA LEU A 72 -14.20 3.97 -9.73
C LEU A 72 -13.08 4.83 -9.18
N LEU A 73 -12.99 6.11 -9.59
CA LEU A 73 -11.98 7.04 -9.09
C LEU A 73 -12.13 7.28 -7.58
N ALA A 74 -13.37 7.50 -7.09
CA ALA A 74 -13.63 7.68 -5.67
C ALA A 74 -13.18 6.46 -4.86
N THR A 75 -13.52 5.26 -5.32
CA THR A 75 -13.14 4.01 -4.66
C THR A 75 -11.64 3.78 -4.68
N ALA A 76 -10.96 4.08 -5.79
CA ALA A 76 -9.51 4.00 -5.87
C ALA A 76 -8.80 4.98 -4.91
N ILE A 77 -9.33 6.20 -4.74
CA ILE A 77 -8.81 7.14 -3.73
C ILE A 77 -9.00 6.56 -2.32
N LEU A 78 -10.18 6.04 -2.03
CA LEU A 78 -10.51 5.45 -0.74
C LEU A 78 -9.57 4.31 -0.36
N ASP A 79 -9.32 3.40 -1.32
CA ASP A 79 -8.46 2.23 -1.15
C ASP A 79 -7.00 2.63 -0.89
N ASN A 80 -6.43 3.43 -1.78
CA ASN A 80 -5.02 3.85 -1.70
C ASN A 80 -4.70 4.72 -0.48
N THR A 81 -5.69 5.47 0.02
CA THR A 81 -5.54 6.29 1.23
C THR A 81 -5.87 5.54 2.52
N LEU A 82 -6.21 4.26 2.45
CA LEU A 82 -6.69 3.47 3.60
C LEU A 82 -7.83 4.18 4.32
N ASN A 83 -8.87 4.55 3.60
CA ASN A 83 -9.97 5.38 4.12
C ASN A 83 -9.46 6.65 4.82
N PHE A 84 -8.55 7.37 4.15
CA PHE A 84 -7.92 8.63 4.59
C PHE A 84 -7.05 8.54 5.84
N THR A 85 -6.63 7.34 6.24
CA THR A 85 -5.73 7.13 7.38
C THR A 85 -4.27 6.89 6.98
N GLY A 86 -4.02 6.68 5.71
CA GLY A 86 -2.67 6.49 5.15
C GLY A 86 -1.80 7.74 5.31
N LYS A 87 -0.52 7.56 5.62
CA LYS A 87 0.44 8.64 5.89
C LYS A 87 0.56 9.66 4.74
N MET A 88 0.34 9.22 3.50
CA MET A 88 0.46 10.07 2.30
C MET A 88 -0.84 10.76 1.93
N THR A 89 -1.91 10.56 2.69
CA THR A 89 -3.20 11.22 2.44
C THR A 89 -3.06 12.74 2.54
N ALA A 90 -3.49 13.43 1.49
CA ALA A 90 -3.52 14.87 1.41
C ALA A 90 -4.96 15.40 1.45
N SER A 91 -5.15 16.67 1.78
CA SER A 91 -6.47 17.33 1.72
C SER A 91 -7.10 17.26 0.33
N LEU A 92 -6.27 17.19 -0.71
CA LEU A 92 -6.71 17.03 -2.09
C LEU A 92 -7.37 15.67 -2.34
N ASP A 93 -6.87 14.59 -1.73
CA ASP A 93 -7.49 13.26 -1.84
C ASP A 93 -8.90 13.26 -1.24
N ILE A 94 -9.06 13.89 -0.07
CA ILE A 94 -10.36 14.00 0.62
C ILE A 94 -11.34 14.79 -0.23
N TRP A 95 -10.91 15.95 -0.74
CA TRP A 95 -11.75 16.79 -1.58
C TRP A 95 -12.15 16.11 -2.88
N ALA A 96 -11.19 15.48 -3.58
CA ALA A 96 -11.46 14.74 -4.81
C ALA A 96 -12.48 13.61 -4.58
N TYR A 97 -12.30 12.86 -3.49
CA TYR A 97 -13.26 11.81 -3.10
C TYR A 97 -14.66 12.37 -2.88
N GLU A 98 -14.81 13.45 -2.12
CA GLU A 98 -16.12 14.05 -1.82
C GLU A 98 -16.86 14.51 -3.08
N VAL A 99 -16.13 15.11 -4.03
CA VAL A 99 -16.70 15.55 -5.32
C VAL A 99 -17.14 14.34 -6.15
N LEU A 100 -16.25 13.35 -6.28
CA LEU A 100 -16.51 12.15 -7.06
C LEU A 100 -17.61 11.28 -6.45
N ALA A 101 -17.63 11.11 -5.13
CA ALA A 101 -18.64 10.34 -4.40
C ALA A 101 -20.04 10.96 -4.59
N ARG A 102 -20.16 12.28 -4.49
CA ARG A 102 -21.43 12.99 -4.80
C ARG A 102 -21.85 12.78 -6.24
N ARG A 103 -20.93 12.88 -7.21
CA ARG A 103 -21.21 12.66 -8.63
C ARG A 103 -21.65 11.23 -8.92
N ALA A 104 -21.04 10.27 -8.24
CA ALA A 104 -21.37 8.84 -8.35
C ALA A 104 -22.69 8.47 -7.63
N GLY A 105 -23.12 9.29 -6.65
CA GLY A 105 -24.24 8.98 -5.76
C GLY A 105 -23.87 7.91 -4.72
N LEU A 106 -22.60 7.88 -4.29
CA LEU A 106 -22.17 6.99 -3.21
C LEU A 106 -22.74 7.46 -1.87
N THR A 107 -23.20 6.52 -1.07
CA THR A 107 -23.76 6.78 0.26
C THR A 107 -22.65 6.89 1.32
N ALA A 108 -22.97 7.44 2.48
CA ALA A 108 -22.00 7.63 3.57
C ALA A 108 -21.41 6.31 4.10
N ASP A 109 -22.14 5.21 3.94
CA ASP A 109 -21.71 3.85 4.31
C ASP A 109 -20.86 3.15 3.23
N TRP A 110 -20.62 3.80 2.08
CA TRP A 110 -19.83 3.22 0.98
C TRP A 110 -18.47 2.71 1.43
N PRO A 111 -17.66 3.42 2.26
CA PRO A 111 -16.37 2.90 2.71
C PRO A 111 -16.51 1.56 3.45
N GLN A 112 -17.46 1.46 4.38
CA GLN A 112 -17.69 0.21 5.11
C GLN A 112 -18.11 -0.92 4.18
N ARG A 113 -19.04 -0.66 3.26
CA ARG A 113 -19.53 -1.67 2.29
C ARG A 113 -18.38 -2.15 1.42
N TYR A 114 -17.62 -1.23 0.81
CA TYR A 114 -16.50 -1.56 -0.06
C TYR A 114 -15.48 -2.47 0.64
N PHE A 115 -14.96 -2.05 1.79
CA PHE A 115 -13.95 -2.85 2.49
C PHE A 115 -14.51 -4.15 3.08
N SER A 116 -15.80 -4.21 3.42
CA SER A 116 -16.44 -5.46 3.86
C SER A 116 -16.63 -6.44 2.70
N GLU A 117 -16.96 -5.96 1.50
CA GLU A 117 -17.03 -6.79 0.28
C GLU A 117 -15.63 -7.29 -0.12
N CYS A 118 -14.60 -6.45 -0.05
CA CYS A 118 -13.21 -6.87 -0.25
C CYS A 118 -12.80 -7.97 0.75
N GLN A 119 -13.13 -7.79 2.03
CA GLN A 119 -12.86 -8.79 3.05
C GLN A 119 -13.57 -10.12 2.77
N ALA A 120 -14.85 -10.07 2.38
CA ALA A 120 -15.60 -11.28 2.03
C ALA A 120 -14.96 -12.03 0.84
N ALA A 121 -14.47 -11.31 -0.16
CA ALA A 121 -13.75 -11.89 -1.29
C ALA A 121 -12.40 -12.53 -0.86
N ILE A 122 -11.66 -11.89 0.04
CA ILE A 122 -10.43 -12.42 0.64
C ILE A 122 -10.72 -13.70 1.42
N GLU A 123 -11.76 -13.71 2.24
CA GLU A 123 -12.12 -14.87 3.06
C GLU A 123 -12.67 -16.04 2.22
N ALA A 124 -13.25 -15.77 1.04
CA ALA A 124 -13.73 -16.80 0.11
C ALA A 124 -12.60 -17.62 -0.53
N ASP A 125 -11.41 -17.02 -0.73
CA ASP A 125 -10.22 -17.69 -1.26
C ASP A 125 -8.96 -17.07 -0.64
N LEU A 126 -8.69 -17.49 0.60
CA LEU A 126 -7.65 -16.91 1.44
C LEU A 126 -6.25 -17.13 0.86
N GLU A 127 -5.98 -18.29 0.28
CA GLU A 127 -4.66 -18.62 -0.28
C GLU A 127 -4.36 -17.76 -1.51
N VAL A 128 -5.33 -17.61 -2.41
CA VAL A 128 -5.20 -16.71 -3.56
C VAL A 128 -4.99 -15.27 -3.11
N ALA A 129 -5.74 -14.82 -2.10
CA ALA A 129 -5.60 -13.46 -1.57
C ALA A 129 -4.23 -13.22 -0.92
N LEU A 130 -3.70 -14.18 -0.16
CA LEU A 130 -2.35 -14.11 0.41
C LEU A 130 -1.27 -14.06 -0.67
N ALA A 131 -1.39 -14.91 -1.70
CA ALA A 131 -0.44 -14.97 -2.80
C ALA A 131 -0.45 -13.70 -3.65
N ALA A 132 -1.62 -13.09 -3.86
CA ALA A 132 -1.80 -11.93 -4.76
C ALA A 132 -0.97 -10.70 -4.34
N ASP A 133 -0.83 -10.45 -3.03
CA ASP A 133 -0.01 -9.33 -2.52
C ASP A 133 1.14 -9.79 -1.60
N MET A 134 1.70 -10.96 -1.87
CA MET A 134 2.96 -11.40 -1.27
C MET A 134 4.15 -10.89 -2.08
N LYS A 135 5.14 -10.31 -1.39
CA LYS A 135 6.37 -9.79 -1.98
C LYS A 135 7.59 -10.41 -1.35
N HIS A 136 8.58 -10.75 -2.19
CA HIS A 136 9.91 -11.14 -1.75
C HIS A 136 10.77 -9.90 -1.50
N MET A 137 11.27 -9.73 -0.27
CA MET A 137 12.07 -8.59 0.15
C MET A 137 13.56 -8.88 -0.02
N THR A 138 14.14 -8.44 -1.12
CA THR A 138 15.57 -8.59 -1.41
C THR A 138 16.40 -7.34 -1.08
N ALA A 139 15.73 -6.20 -0.95
CA ALA A 139 16.38 -4.89 -0.83
C ALA A 139 17.05 -4.63 0.54
N THR A 140 16.68 -5.34 1.60
CA THR A 140 17.25 -5.17 2.93
C THR A 140 17.13 -6.43 3.78
N ARG A 141 18.19 -6.69 4.59
CA ARG A 141 18.20 -7.80 5.57
C ARG A 141 17.40 -7.49 6.84
N ASN A 142 16.96 -6.25 7.01
CA ASN A 142 16.24 -5.78 8.20
C ASN A 142 14.74 -6.05 8.12
N LEU A 143 14.26 -6.73 7.07
CA LEU A 143 12.87 -7.14 6.90
C LEU A 143 12.77 -8.67 6.78
N PRO A 144 11.62 -9.25 7.12
CA PRO A 144 11.28 -10.60 6.70
C PRO A 144 11.40 -10.77 5.18
N GLN A 145 11.82 -11.96 4.74
CA GLN A 145 12.02 -12.22 3.30
C GLN A 145 10.70 -12.23 2.52
N LEU A 146 9.63 -12.68 3.16
CA LEU A 146 8.30 -12.74 2.59
C LEU A 146 7.39 -11.80 3.35
N ILE A 147 6.72 -10.88 2.65
CA ILE A 147 5.72 -9.98 3.26
C ILE A 147 4.44 -10.05 2.44
N ALA A 148 3.41 -10.68 3.01
CA ALA A 148 2.04 -10.58 2.53
C ALA A 148 1.34 -9.39 3.17
N GLN A 149 0.43 -8.74 2.45
CA GLN A 149 -0.39 -7.65 2.96
C GLN A 149 -1.84 -7.84 2.56
N MET A 150 -2.73 -7.54 3.48
CA MET A 150 -4.16 -7.49 3.25
C MET A 150 -4.74 -6.20 3.82
N THR A 151 -5.66 -5.57 3.10
CA THR A 151 -6.44 -4.44 3.59
C THR A 151 -7.89 -4.88 3.70
N VAL A 152 -8.41 -4.90 4.92
CA VAL A 152 -9.74 -5.43 5.22
C VAL A 152 -10.50 -4.50 6.17
N TRP A 153 -11.82 -4.66 6.24
CA TRP A 153 -12.62 -3.88 7.19
C TRP A 153 -12.28 -4.21 8.64
N ASP A 154 -12.23 -5.50 8.99
CA ASP A 154 -12.00 -6.03 10.35
C ASP A 154 -10.89 -7.08 10.35
N ALA A 155 -9.64 -6.64 10.49
CA ALA A 155 -8.48 -7.54 10.52
C ALA A 155 -8.47 -8.42 11.76
N GLN A 156 -8.89 -7.90 12.92
CA GLN A 156 -8.94 -8.70 14.15
C GLN A 156 -9.87 -9.89 14.01
N GLY A 157 -11.10 -9.66 13.52
CA GLY A 157 -12.06 -10.73 13.30
C GLY A 157 -11.61 -11.72 12.23
N LEU A 158 -10.97 -11.26 11.14
CA LEU A 158 -10.38 -12.14 10.12
C LEU A 158 -9.31 -13.05 10.74
N LEU A 159 -8.37 -12.50 11.50
CA LEU A 159 -7.31 -13.27 12.13
C LEU A 159 -7.85 -14.25 13.18
N GLN A 160 -8.88 -13.87 13.95
CA GLN A 160 -9.52 -14.79 14.89
C GLN A 160 -10.12 -16.03 14.21
N ARG A 161 -10.67 -15.88 13.00
CA ARG A 161 -11.28 -16.98 12.25
C ARG A 161 -10.26 -17.84 11.50
N HIS A 162 -9.21 -17.24 10.97
CA HIS A 162 -8.34 -17.86 9.97
C HIS A 162 -6.86 -17.97 10.38
N HIS A 163 -6.52 -17.65 11.65
CA HIS A 163 -5.13 -17.59 12.13
C HIS A 163 -4.30 -18.82 11.73
N ALA A 164 -4.78 -20.01 12.11
CA ALA A 164 -4.04 -21.25 11.87
C ALA A 164 -3.84 -21.55 10.37
N ALA A 165 -4.85 -21.29 9.53
CA ALA A 165 -4.75 -21.49 8.09
C ALA A 165 -3.75 -20.52 7.46
N ILE A 166 -3.75 -19.26 7.90
CA ILE A 166 -2.81 -18.23 7.45
C ILE A 166 -1.38 -18.61 7.82
N GLU A 167 -1.13 -18.96 9.08
CA GLU A 167 0.21 -19.37 9.53
C GLU A 167 0.71 -20.60 8.77
N GLN A 168 -0.12 -21.61 8.62
CA GLN A 168 0.24 -22.82 7.89
C GLN A 168 0.61 -22.51 6.44
N TRP A 169 -0.17 -21.68 5.77
CA TRP A 169 0.09 -21.33 4.39
C TRP A 169 1.37 -20.49 4.25
N LEU A 170 1.58 -19.49 5.10
CA LEU A 170 2.78 -18.65 5.07
C LEU A 170 4.05 -19.45 5.39
N ALA A 171 4.01 -20.33 6.38
CA ALA A 171 5.13 -21.22 6.74
C ALA A 171 5.52 -22.16 5.59
N ALA A 172 4.55 -22.58 4.76
CA ALA A 172 4.82 -23.37 3.55
C ALA A 172 5.55 -22.58 2.45
N GLN A 173 5.48 -21.23 2.46
CA GLN A 173 6.18 -20.38 1.50
C GLN A 173 7.65 -20.12 1.90
N GLY A 174 8.00 -20.21 3.17
CA GLY A 174 9.35 -19.97 3.69
C GLY A 174 9.38 -19.76 5.20
N GLU A 175 10.59 -19.69 5.76
CA GLU A 175 10.79 -19.58 7.21
C GLU A 175 10.79 -18.14 7.77
N ASP A 176 10.95 -17.12 6.93
CA ASP A 176 11.10 -15.71 7.34
C ASP A 176 9.97 -14.88 6.70
N TRP A 177 8.79 -14.92 7.30
CA TRP A 177 7.57 -14.33 6.77
C TRP A 177 6.88 -13.34 7.72
N LEU A 178 6.10 -12.46 7.13
CA LEU A 178 5.21 -11.52 7.79
C LEU A 178 3.89 -11.43 7.02
N LEU A 179 2.77 -11.47 7.73
CA LEU A 179 1.51 -10.90 7.27
C LEU A 179 1.27 -9.55 7.92
N ASN A 180 0.96 -8.54 7.12
CA ASN A 180 0.44 -7.25 7.55
C ASN A 180 -1.05 -7.16 7.20
N ALA A 181 -1.94 -7.40 8.15
CA ALA A 181 -3.38 -7.25 8.00
C ALA A 181 -3.80 -5.85 8.49
N ILE A 182 -4.17 -4.96 7.57
CA ILE A 182 -4.57 -3.58 7.86
C ILE A 182 -6.08 -3.55 8.12
N SER A 183 -6.47 -3.15 9.34
CA SER A 183 -7.87 -2.94 9.73
C SER A 183 -8.30 -1.51 9.44
N ILE A 184 -9.19 -1.34 8.47
CA ILE A 184 -9.75 -0.03 8.13
C ILE A 184 -10.65 0.49 9.25
N ARG A 185 -11.48 -0.37 9.84
CA ARG A 185 -12.39 -0.03 10.94
C ARG A 185 -11.65 0.53 12.15
N GLU A 186 -10.53 -0.09 12.52
CA GLU A 186 -9.78 0.26 13.72
C GLU A 186 -8.60 1.21 13.45
N ARG A 187 -8.26 1.41 12.17
CA ARG A 187 -7.10 2.22 11.74
C ARG A 187 -5.78 1.71 12.30
N LYS A 188 -5.65 0.38 12.36
CA LYS A 188 -4.51 -0.33 12.94
C LYS A 188 -3.98 -1.37 11.95
N SER A 189 -2.74 -1.81 12.19
CA SER A 189 -2.18 -2.98 11.52
C SER A 189 -2.03 -4.12 12.52
N TYR A 190 -2.55 -5.28 12.16
CA TYR A 190 -2.38 -6.55 12.86
C TYR A 190 -1.33 -7.36 12.13
N TRP A 191 -0.33 -7.81 12.84
CA TRP A 191 0.82 -8.48 12.26
C TRP A 191 0.91 -9.90 12.76
N LEU A 192 1.17 -10.84 11.83
CA LEU A 192 1.57 -12.20 12.13
C LEU A 192 2.97 -12.40 11.57
N ALA A 193 3.88 -12.93 12.36
CA ALA A 193 5.24 -13.24 11.94
C ALA A 193 5.78 -14.47 12.64
N GLU A 194 6.67 -15.18 11.96
CA GLU A 194 7.43 -16.28 12.54
C GLU A 194 8.11 -15.84 13.85
N PRO A 195 8.01 -16.66 14.95
CA PRO A 195 8.51 -16.31 16.29
C PRO A 195 10.04 -16.27 16.41
N SER A 196 10.80 -16.08 15.38
CA SER A 196 12.25 -16.12 15.39
C SER A 196 12.87 -14.81 14.93
N LEU A 197 13.53 -14.86 13.79
CA LEU A 197 14.26 -13.73 13.20
C LEU A 197 13.33 -12.60 12.74
N SER A 198 12.16 -12.94 12.19
CA SER A 198 11.20 -11.96 11.68
C SER A 198 10.71 -11.00 12.76
N GLN A 199 10.30 -11.54 13.94
CA GLN A 199 9.86 -10.73 15.07
C GLN A 199 10.97 -9.83 15.61
N GLN A 200 12.21 -10.34 15.69
CA GLN A 200 13.36 -9.54 16.13
C GLN A 200 13.62 -8.35 15.19
N LYS A 201 13.63 -8.58 13.88
CA LYS A 201 13.79 -7.52 12.88
C LYS A 201 12.73 -6.43 13.02
N LEU A 202 11.48 -6.83 13.16
CA LEU A 202 10.35 -5.92 13.25
C LEU A 202 10.30 -5.16 14.58
N SER A 203 10.66 -5.82 15.70
CA SER A 203 10.75 -5.17 17.01
C SER A 203 11.82 -4.08 17.05
N LEU A 204 12.96 -4.29 16.39
CA LEU A 204 14.00 -3.27 16.26
C LEU A 204 13.54 -2.03 15.48
N LEU A 205 12.65 -2.22 14.50
CA LEU A 205 12.15 -1.12 13.66
C LEU A 205 10.97 -0.36 14.28
N LEU A 206 10.11 -1.03 15.04
CA LEU A 206 8.77 -0.52 15.36
C LEU A 206 8.37 -0.68 16.84
N SER A 207 9.26 -1.17 17.70
CA SER A 207 8.98 -1.38 19.13
C SER A 207 7.67 -2.16 19.36
N LEU A 208 7.49 -3.27 18.63
CA LEU A 208 6.30 -4.10 18.71
C LEU A 208 6.34 -5.01 19.94
N ASP A 209 5.18 -5.15 20.58
CA ASP A 209 4.94 -6.13 21.64
C ASP A 209 4.25 -7.36 21.04
N TRP A 210 4.95 -8.50 21.06
CA TRP A 210 4.51 -9.74 20.47
C TRP A 210 3.82 -10.63 21.50
N GLN A 211 2.65 -11.12 21.13
CA GLN A 211 1.90 -12.14 21.87
C GLN A 211 1.88 -13.42 21.02
N GLY A 212 2.85 -14.32 21.24
CA GLY A 212 3.08 -15.44 20.36
C GLY A 212 3.54 -14.98 18.97
N THR A 213 2.77 -15.33 17.94
CA THR A 213 3.03 -14.92 16.56
C THR A 213 2.41 -13.56 16.19
N GLN A 214 1.62 -12.95 17.09
CA GLN A 214 0.84 -11.75 16.81
C GLN A 214 1.42 -10.49 17.46
N ALA A 215 1.33 -9.36 16.75
CA ALA A 215 1.50 -8.02 17.31
C ALA A 215 0.50 -7.04 16.71
N VAL A 216 0.25 -5.93 17.41
CA VAL A 216 -0.64 -4.87 16.95
C VAL A 216 0.12 -3.55 16.90
N LEU A 217 0.16 -2.94 15.73
CA LEU A 217 0.63 -1.57 15.56
C LEU A 217 -0.56 -0.61 15.68
N GLY A 218 -0.50 0.35 16.58
CA GLY A 218 -1.58 1.30 16.90
C GLY A 218 -1.96 2.27 15.78
N ARG A 219 -1.48 2.05 14.56
CA ARG A 219 -1.83 2.79 13.35
C ARG A 219 -1.86 1.87 12.11
N ALA A 220 -2.60 2.26 11.09
CA ALA A 220 -2.51 1.64 9.78
C ALA A 220 -1.12 1.91 9.16
N MET A 221 -0.45 0.87 8.67
CA MET A 221 0.85 0.98 8.00
C MET A 221 0.87 0.10 6.76
N GLN A 222 1.18 0.67 5.61
CA GLN A 222 1.39 -0.09 4.38
C GLN A 222 2.81 -0.66 4.32
N ARG A 223 2.99 -1.79 3.64
CA ARG A 223 4.30 -2.41 3.38
C ARG A 223 5.32 -1.42 2.83
N LYS A 224 4.92 -0.50 1.92
CA LYS A 224 5.80 0.54 1.38
C LYS A 224 6.38 1.48 2.44
N GLU A 225 5.65 1.74 3.54
CA GLU A 225 6.17 2.52 4.66
C GLU A 225 7.19 1.71 5.48
N LEU A 226 6.88 0.43 5.73
CA LEU A 226 7.79 -0.47 6.42
C LEU A 226 9.13 -0.59 5.69
N VAL A 227 9.09 -0.76 4.36
CA VAL A 227 10.29 -0.82 3.51
C VAL A 227 11.12 0.47 3.62
N LYS A 228 10.48 1.64 3.59
CA LYS A 228 11.18 2.93 3.75
C LYS A 228 11.87 3.04 5.11
N LEU A 229 11.22 2.61 6.18
CA LEU A 229 11.81 2.60 7.53
C LEU A 229 13.02 1.67 7.61
N ALA A 230 12.91 0.46 7.08
CA ALA A 230 14.00 -0.50 7.07
C ALA A 230 15.21 -0.04 6.27
N LEU A 231 15.00 0.63 5.12
CA LEU A 231 16.06 1.21 4.32
C LEU A 231 16.73 2.41 5.02
N ALA A 232 15.98 3.23 5.73
CA ALA A 232 16.52 4.33 6.52
C ALA A 232 17.41 3.81 7.65
N ALA A 233 16.92 2.84 8.43
CA ALA A 233 17.69 2.20 9.51
C ALA A 233 18.99 1.55 9.00
N ALA A 234 18.94 0.87 7.85
CA ALA A 234 20.13 0.26 7.25
C ALA A 234 21.21 1.29 6.85
N ARG A 235 20.81 2.50 6.42
CA ARG A 235 21.72 3.59 6.10
C ARG A 235 22.40 4.19 7.35
N GLU A 236 21.65 4.32 8.43
CA GLU A 236 22.17 4.80 9.71
C GLU A 236 23.21 3.83 10.28
N ASP A 237 22.93 2.52 10.25
CA ASP A 237 23.89 1.49 10.69
C ASP A 237 25.21 1.53 9.90
N LEU A 238 25.14 1.74 8.58
CA LEU A 238 26.32 1.87 7.73
C LEU A 238 27.12 3.15 8.06
N SER A 239 26.45 4.24 8.36
CA SER A 239 27.08 5.53 8.72
C SER A 239 27.80 5.46 10.06
N VAL A 240 27.27 4.73 11.03
CA VAL A 240 27.88 4.51 12.35
C VAL A 240 29.10 3.59 12.24
N ARG A 241 29.01 2.51 11.47
CA ARG A 241 30.14 1.58 11.23
C ARG A 241 31.27 2.23 10.45
N GLY A 242 30.97 3.08 9.47
CA GLY A 242 31.98 3.82 8.71
C GLY A 242 32.79 4.83 9.56
N LYS A 243 32.18 5.41 10.60
CA LYS A 243 32.88 6.29 11.55
C LYS A 243 33.74 5.55 12.56
N ALA A 244 33.41 4.29 12.87
CA ALA A 244 34.18 3.46 13.82
C ALA A 244 35.46 2.86 13.21
N VAL A 245 35.62 2.88 11.90
CA VAL A 245 36.81 2.33 11.17
C VAL A 245 37.86 3.43 10.89
N CYS A 246 37.53 4.70 11.13
CA CYS A 246 38.44 5.84 10.92
C CYS A 246 39.07 6.40 12.22
N CYS A 247 39.10 5.65 13.32
CA CYS A 247 39.80 5.99 14.57
C CYS A 247 40.95 5.05 14.83
#